data_f8c36a7e29f127b3f5a70ad025276a2e
#
_entry.id   f8c36a7e29f127b3f5a70ad025276a2e
#
_cell.length_a   1.000
_cell.length_b   1.000
_cell.length_c   1.000
_cell.angle_alpha   90.00
_cell.angle_beta   90.00
_cell.angle_gamma   90.00
#
_symmetry.space_group_name_H-M   'P 1'
#
loop_
_entity.id
_entity.type
_entity.pdbx_description
1 polymer ?
#
loop_
_entity_poly.entity_id
_entity_poly.type
_entity_poly.pdbx_seq_one_letter_code
_entity_poly.pdbx_strand_id
1 'polypeptide(L)'
;VCCGGFPCQPFSIAGLRRGFEDTRGTLFFNIANIVKQKIDSGIPPKVLFLENVKGLKTHMKGETLKTILATLDELGYAYNYDVLNAKYFGVPQNRERLFIVAWYKDIVKATTFKFPYGIAPDGSTIYEKSKDLGDKVIKTKVSDIFEPEDSIDSYYTISDRLWIGHQERKKRNKANGKGFGYSLFNENSVYSSTISARYWKDGSEILIDQSDKGLNPRKLTPTEAGRLQGYRIIGNGWKYPENADNQNYNSDNLEFHIVVPRKEAYHQFGNSVAIPVIKRLSKEIVEQLLKI
;
A
#
# COMPACT_ATOMS: atom_id res chain seq x y z
N VAL A 1 -15.02 12.14 -7.17
CA VAL A 1 -13.67 11.80 -6.72
C VAL A 1 -12.89 11.18 -7.89
N CYS A 2 -11.64 11.62 -8.11
CA CYS A 2 -10.71 10.97 -9.03
C CYS A 2 -9.62 10.29 -8.22
N CYS A 3 -9.47 8.97 -8.36
CA CYS A 3 -8.47 8.17 -7.65
C CYS A 3 -7.39 7.70 -8.61
N GLY A 4 -6.14 7.70 -8.16
CA GLY A 4 -5.04 7.17 -8.97
C GLY A 4 -3.77 6.90 -8.20
N GLY A 5 -3.05 5.84 -8.59
CA GLY A 5 -1.66 5.60 -8.25
C GLY A 5 -0.80 5.83 -9.50
N PHE A 6 0.43 6.29 -9.32
CA PHE A 6 1.37 6.49 -10.43
C PHE A 6 2.79 6.10 -9.98
N PRO A 7 3.66 5.63 -10.91
CA PRO A 7 5.02 5.25 -10.54
C PRO A 7 5.86 6.47 -10.17
N CYS A 8 6.77 6.29 -9.20
CA CYS A 8 7.79 7.28 -8.86
C CYS A 8 8.89 7.25 -9.94
N GLN A 9 8.73 8.05 -10.97
CA GLN A 9 9.72 8.23 -12.03
C GLN A 9 10.32 9.65 -11.96
N PRO A 10 11.61 9.83 -12.28
CA PRO A 10 12.18 11.17 -12.34
C PRO A 10 11.51 11.99 -13.44
N PHE A 11 11.11 13.21 -13.11
CA PHE A 11 10.70 14.19 -14.10
C PHE A 11 11.96 14.70 -14.82
N SER A 12 11.93 14.77 -16.15
CA SER A 12 13.01 15.46 -16.86
C SER A 12 12.90 16.96 -16.56
N ILE A 13 14.02 17.59 -16.15
CA ILE A 13 14.12 19.03 -15.87
C ILE A 13 13.71 19.86 -17.11
N ALA A 14 13.86 19.31 -18.31
CA ALA A 14 13.43 19.94 -19.55
C ALA A 14 11.90 20.08 -19.69
N GLY A 15 11.11 19.13 -19.14
CA GLY A 15 9.65 19.20 -19.13
C GLY A 15 9.08 20.24 -18.16
N LEU A 16 9.80 20.53 -17.06
CA LEU A 16 9.41 21.51 -16.04
C LEU A 16 9.35 22.95 -16.56
N ARG A 17 10.12 23.30 -17.61
CA ARG A 17 10.22 24.67 -18.13
C ARG A 17 9.22 25.01 -19.23
N ARG A 18 8.49 24.02 -19.77
CA ARG A 18 7.59 24.17 -20.93
C ARG A 18 6.10 24.02 -20.61
N GLY A 19 5.73 23.92 -19.32
CA GLY A 19 4.34 23.78 -18.89
C GLY A 19 3.72 22.45 -19.29
N PHE A 20 2.38 22.41 -19.31
CA PHE A 20 1.60 21.19 -19.59
C PHE A 20 1.80 20.57 -21.00
N GLU A 21 2.36 21.32 -21.95
CA GLU A 21 2.43 20.89 -23.35
C GLU A 21 3.60 19.93 -23.68
N ASP A 22 4.67 19.91 -22.90
CA ASP A 22 5.86 19.08 -23.19
C ASP A 22 6.10 17.95 -22.17
N THR A 23 5.05 17.49 -21.52
CA THR A 23 5.11 16.45 -20.47
C THR A 23 5.02 15.04 -21.03
N ARG A 24 5.61 14.80 -22.18
CA ARG A 24 5.77 13.45 -22.72
C ARG A 24 6.62 12.62 -21.78
N GLY A 25 5.97 11.86 -20.86
CA GLY A 25 6.68 10.79 -20.21
C GLY A 25 6.42 10.45 -18.76
N THR A 26 5.56 11.15 -18.00
CA THR A 26 5.22 10.66 -16.67
C THR A 26 3.71 10.50 -16.49
N LEU A 27 3.29 9.36 -15.94
CA LEU A 27 1.87 9.05 -15.72
C LEU A 27 1.16 10.07 -14.83
N PHE A 28 1.89 10.76 -13.94
CA PHE A 28 1.31 11.86 -13.15
C PHE A 28 0.76 12.98 -14.02
N PHE A 29 1.49 13.40 -15.06
CA PHE A 29 1.02 14.48 -15.95
C PHE A 29 -0.15 14.03 -16.84
N ASN A 30 -0.26 12.72 -17.12
CA ASN A 30 -1.47 12.21 -17.76
C ASN A 30 -2.69 12.37 -16.86
N ILE A 31 -2.54 12.11 -15.55
CA ILE A 31 -3.61 12.37 -14.58
C ILE A 31 -3.92 13.87 -14.54
N ALA A 32 -2.92 14.74 -14.46
CA ALA A 32 -3.09 16.20 -14.44
C ALA A 32 -3.81 16.71 -15.72
N ASN A 33 -3.46 16.18 -16.89
CA ASN A 33 -4.12 16.52 -18.15
C ASN A 33 -5.60 16.08 -18.18
N ILE A 34 -5.92 14.88 -17.71
CA ILE A 34 -7.30 14.41 -17.58
C ILE A 34 -8.10 15.33 -16.65
N VAL A 35 -7.52 15.69 -15.50
CA VAL A 35 -8.12 16.60 -14.53
C VAL A 35 -8.35 17.99 -15.17
N LYS A 36 -7.35 18.52 -15.88
CA LYS A 36 -7.48 19.81 -16.59
C LYS A 36 -8.62 19.77 -17.61
N GLN A 37 -8.70 18.74 -18.44
CA GLN A 37 -9.80 18.59 -19.41
C GLN A 37 -11.18 18.57 -18.72
N LYS A 38 -11.28 17.94 -17.54
CA LYS A 38 -12.53 17.95 -16.74
C LYS A 38 -12.86 19.34 -16.21
N ILE A 39 -11.86 20.09 -15.77
CA ILE A 39 -12.02 21.49 -15.33
C ILE A 39 -12.49 22.36 -16.50
N ASP A 40 -11.80 22.29 -17.64
CA ASP A 40 -12.12 23.06 -18.85
C ASP A 40 -13.54 22.73 -19.40
N SER A 41 -14.03 21.52 -19.14
CA SER A 41 -15.39 21.08 -19.48
C SER A 41 -16.46 21.45 -18.44
N GLY A 42 -16.11 22.20 -17.38
CA GLY A 42 -17.04 22.60 -16.33
C GLY A 42 -17.44 21.51 -15.34
N ILE A 43 -16.77 20.35 -15.34
CA ILE A 43 -17.04 19.21 -14.46
C ILE A 43 -15.81 18.79 -13.64
N PRO A 44 -15.17 19.70 -12.91
CA PRO A 44 -13.96 19.41 -12.15
C PRO A 44 -14.19 18.30 -11.12
N PRO A 45 -13.27 17.35 -10.96
CA PRO A 45 -13.31 16.42 -9.82
C PRO A 45 -13.26 17.18 -8.50
N LYS A 46 -14.26 17.02 -7.62
CA LYS A 46 -14.25 17.68 -6.30
C LYS A 46 -13.03 17.31 -5.48
N VAL A 47 -12.57 16.05 -5.60
CA VAL A 47 -11.45 15.51 -4.85
C VAL A 47 -10.56 14.69 -5.78
N LEU A 48 -9.24 14.85 -5.63
CA LEU A 48 -8.23 13.92 -6.15
C LEU A 48 -7.65 13.12 -4.98
N PHE A 49 -7.64 11.81 -5.09
CA PHE A 49 -7.09 10.90 -4.12
C PHE A 49 -5.96 10.10 -4.78
N LEU A 50 -4.71 10.48 -4.47
CA LEU A 50 -3.52 9.97 -5.13
C LEU A 50 -2.64 9.18 -4.16
N GLU A 51 -2.06 8.07 -4.65
CA GLU A 51 -1.17 7.21 -3.88
C GLU A 51 0.20 7.10 -4.55
N ASN A 52 1.24 7.00 -3.73
CA ASN A 52 2.59 6.70 -4.19
C ASN A 52 3.42 6.02 -3.10
N VAL A 53 4.62 5.56 -3.46
CA VAL A 53 5.60 5.05 -2.50
C VAL A 53 6.12 6.16 -1.59
N LYS A 54 6.45 5.84 -0.32
CA LYS A 54 7.06 6.80 0.63
C LYS A 54 8.28 7.53 0.05
N GLY A 55 9.07 6.82 -0.78
CA GLY A 55 10.27 7.36 -1.41
C GLY A 55 10.05 8.60 -2.26
N LEU A 56 8.81 8.84 -2.75
CA LEU A 56 8.48 10.05 -3.49
C LEU A 56 8.77 11.34 -2.68
N LYS A 57 8.61 11.27 -1.35
CA LYS A 57 8.84 12.42 -0.46
C LYS A 57 10.30 12.92 -0.49
N THR A 58 11.25 12.02 -0.70
CA THR A 58 12.68 12.33 -0.72
C THR A 58 13.31 12.23 -2.11
N HIS A 59 12.53 11.81 -3.11
CA HIS A 59 13.00 11.65 -4.47
C HIS A 59 13.53 12.98 -5.03
N MET A 60 14.72 12.95 -5.62
CA MET A 60 15.42 14.15 -6.10
C MET A 60 15.45 15.28 -5.06
N LYS A 61 15.79 14.95 -3.80
CA LYS A 61 15.81 15.89 -2.67
C LYS A 61 14.46 16.59 -2.41
N GLY A 62 13.33 15.92 -2.77
CA GLY A 62 11.97 16.42 -2.59
C GLY A 62 11.41 17.21 -3.78
N GLU A 63 12.21 17.50 -4.81
CA GLU A 63 11.76 18.32 -5.95
C GLU A 63 10.61 17.65 -6.72
N THR A 64 10.61 16.31 -6.81
CA THR A 64 9.50 15.58 -7.46
C THR A 64 8.16 15.82 -6.78
N LEU A 65 8.12 15.74 -5.45
CA LEU A 65 6.88 16.01 -4.70
C LEU A 65 6.48 17.48 -4.81
N LYS A 66 7.42 18.40 -4.73
CA LYS A 66 7.14 19.85 -4.90
C LYS A 66 6.50 20.13 -6.26
N THR A 67 7.00 19.52 -7.33
CA THR A 67 6.41 19.66 -8.68
C THR A 67 4.98 19.16 -8.73
N ILE A 68 4.71 17.97 -8.15
CA ILE A 68 3.35 17.42 -8.08
C ILE A 68 2.41 18.38 -7.36
N LEU A 69 2.83 18.89 -6.19
CA LEU A 69 2.02 19.79 -5.37
C LEU A 69 1.78 21.13 -6.06
N ALA A 70 2.80 21.70 -6.73
CA ALA A 70 2.66 22.92 -7.52
C ALA A 70 1.67 22.73 -8.69
N THR A 71 1.75 21.60 -9.41
CA THR A 71 0.79 21.28 -10.48
C THR A 71 -0.64 21.18 -9.95
N LEU A 72 -0.84 20.58 -8.76
CA LEU A 72 -2.17 20.53 -8.14
C LEU A 72 -2.69 21.94 -7.77
N ASP A 73 -1.81 22.80 -7.27
CA ASP A 73 -2.16 24.19 -6.95
C ASP A 73 -2.53 24.99 -8.20
N GLU A 74 -1.74 24.87 -9.28
CA GLU A 74 -2.03 25.46 -10.60
C GLU A 74 -3.38 24.99 -11.19
N LEU A 75 -3.77 23.73 -10.92
CA LEU A 75 -5.08 23.20 -11.30
C LEU A 75 -6.23 23.65 -10.37
N GLY A 76 -5.96 24.50 -9.38
CA GLY A 76 -6.97 25.03 -8.47
C GLY A 76 -7.28 24.14 -7.28
N TYR A 77 -6.40 23.18 -6.91
CA TYR A 77 -6.60 22.30 -5.76
C TYR A 77 -5.84 22.75 -4.52
N ALA A 78 -6.50 22.76 -3.38
CA ALA A 78 -5.85 22.74 -2.06
C ALA A 78 -5.62 21.28 -1.66
N TYR A 79 -4.52 20.96 -0.99
CA TYR A 79 -4.14 19.56 -0.71
C TYR A 79 -3.63 19.35 0.70
N ASN A 80 -3.83 18.13 1.17
CA ASN A 80 -3.18 17.54 2.33
C ASN A 80 -2.41 16.30 1.86
N TYR A 81 -1.25 16.02 2.44
CA TYR A 81 -0.52 14.79 2.15
C TYR A 81 0.21 14.26 3.37
N ASP A 82 0.25 12.94 3.51
CA ASP A 82 1.05 12.28 4.54
C ASP A 82 1.40 10.84 4.16
N VAL A 83 2.33 10.27 4.93
CA VAL A 83 2.73 8.86 4.82
C VAL A 83 2.00 8.06 5.88
N LEU A 84 1.26 7.05 5.44
CA LEU A 84 0.58 6.10 6.31
C LEU A 84 1.24 4.73 6.22
N ASN A 85 1.19 3.97 7.32
CA ASN A 85 1.73 2.62 7.40
C ASN A 85 0.62 1.60 7.63
N ALA A 86 0.48 0.65 6.72
CA ALA A 86 -0.58 -0.36 6.73
C ALA A 86 -0.63 -1.19 8.04
N LYS A 87 0.51 -1.42 8.69
CA LYS A 87 0.59 -2.17 9.96
C LYS A 87 -0.25 -1.57 11.09
N TYR A 88 -0.66 -0.32 10.98
CA TYR A 88 -1.51 0.36 11.95
C TYR A 88 -3.00 0.29 11.61
N PHE A 89 -3.36 -0.41 10.53
CA PHE A 89 -4.72 -0.49 10.01
C PHE A 89 -5.28 -1.93 9.98
N GLY A 90 -4.69 -2.85 10.74
CA GLY A 90 -5.21 -4.21 10.88
C GLY A 90 -4.69 -5.22 9.84
N VAL A 91 -3.59 -4.91 9.15
CA VAL A 91 -2.86 -5.89 8.34
C VAL A 91 -1.43 -6.05 8.83
N PRO A 92 -0.89 -7.28 8.90
CA PRO A 92 0.44 -7.53 9.45
C PRO A 92 1.56 -7.21 8.44
N GLN A 93 1.54 -6.00 7.88
CA GLN A 93 2.50 -5.58 6.86
C GLN A 93 3.05 -4.17 7.13
N ASN A 94 4.36 -4.06 7.25
CA ASN A 94 5.04 -2.77 7.31
C ASN A 94 5.12 -2.15 5.92
N ARG A 95 4.01 -1.52 5.47
CA ARG A 95 3.86 -0.92 4.14
C ARG A 95 3.57 0.56 4.27
N GLU A 96 4.59 1.38 4.04
CA GLU A 96 4.45 2.84 4.05
C GLU A 96 4.15 3.37 2.65
N ARG A 97 3.09 4.19 2.56
CA ARG A 97 2.67 4.84 1.31
C ARG A 97 2.35 6.30 1.55
N LEU A 98 2.75 7.13 0.60
CA LEU A 98 2.37 8.53 0.54
C LEU A 98 0.97 8.64 -0.07
N PHE A 99 0.09 9.35 0.62
CA PHE A 99 -1.24 9.69 0.13
C PHE A 99 -1.36 11.20 -0.01
N ILE A 100 -1.98 11.65 -1.10
CA ILE A 100 -2.31 13.05 -1.36
C ILE A 100 -3.83 13.12 -1.55
N VAL A 101 -4.49 13.96 -0.76
CA VAL A 101 -5.92 14.25 -0.90
C VAL A 101 -6.03 15.72 -1.26
N ALA A 102 -6.50 16.02 -2.46
CA ALA A 102 -6.58 17.38 -2.99
C ALA A 102 -8.04 17.76 -3.29
N TRP A 103 -8.43 18.97 -2.89
CA TRP A 103 -9.79 19.50 -2.88
C TRP A 103 -9.89 20.66 -3.84
N TYR A 104 -10.85 20.63 -4.77
CA TYR A 104 -11.04 21.72 -5.74
C TYR A 104 -11.57 22.96 -5.03
N LYS A 105 -10.81 24.05 -5.03
CA LYS A 105 -11.02 25.26 -4.20
C LYS A 105 -12.35 25.96 -4.48
N ASP A 106 -12.81 25.95 -5.73
CA ASP A 106 -14.06 26.64 -6.10
C ASP A 106 -15.31 25.92 -5.57
N ILE A 107 -15.21 24.61 -5.30
CA ILE A 107 -16.31 23.81 -4.77
C ILE A 107 -16.16 23.59 -3.28
N VAL A 108 -14.92 23.31 -2.82
CA VAL A 108 -14.60 22.99 -1.43
C VAL A 108 -13.82 24.14 -0.83
N LYS A 109 -14.54 25.16 -0.31
CA LYS A 109 -13.93 26.37 0.23
C LYS A 109 -13.15 26.16 1.53
N ALA A 110 -13.56 25.17 2.33
CA ALA A 110 -12.87 24.79 3.56
C ALA A 110 -13.05 23.28 3.81
N THR A 111 -12.03 22.65 4.36
CA THR A 111 -12.09 21.24 4.75
C THR A 111 -11.55 21.05 6.17
N THR A 112 -12.20 20.20 6.94
CA THR A 112 -11.70 19.72 8.23
C THR A 112 -11.06 18.34 8.11
N PHE A 113 -10.70 17.93 6.88
CA PHE A 113 -10.07 16.64 6.61
C PHE A 113 -8.83 16.43 7.47
N LYS A 114 -8.78 15.28 8.13
CA LYS A 114 -7.63 14.82 8.91
C LYS A 114 -7.21 13.45 8.42
N PHE A 115 -5.90 13.23 8.31
CA PHE A 115 -5.41 11.89 8.01
C PHE A 115 -5.67 10.95 9.18
N PRO A 116 -6.24 9.74 8.93
CA PRO A 116 -6.22 8.66 9.88
C PRO A 116 -4.81 8.08 9.96
N TYR A 117 -4.28 7.83 11.15
CA TYR A 117 -2.95 7.23 11.34
C TYR A 117 -3.02 5.77 11.78
N GLY A 118 -4.17 5.28 12.17
CA GLY A 118 -4.39 3.90 12.58
C GLY A 118 -5.82 3.63 13.03
N ILE A 119 -6.05 2.37 13.37
CA ILE A 119 -7.30 1.87 13.93
C ILE A 119 -7.02 1.39 15.35
N ALA A 120 -7.76 1.90 16.32
CA ALA A 120 -7.68 1.47 17.71
C ALA A 120 -8.35 0.08 17.90
N PRO A 121 -8.08 -0.63 19.01
CA PRO A 121 -8.68 -1.94 19.28
C PRO A 121 -10.21 -1.96 19.31
N ASP A 122 -10.84 -0.83 19.63
CA ASP A 122 -12.31 -0.64 19.61
C ASP A 122 -12.87 -0.29 18.23
N GLY A 123 -12.01 -0.27 17.19
CA GLY A 123 -12.39 0.08 15.83
C GLY A 123 -12.41 1.59 15.55
N SER A 124 -12.17 2.46 16.52
CA SER A 124 -12.12 3.91 16.32
C SER A 124 -10.89 4.35 15.50
N THR A 125 -10.98 5.53 14.87
CA THR A 125 -9.88 6.11 14.09
C THR A 125 -8.92 6.88 14.97
N ILE A 126 -7.63 6.63 14.82
CA ILE A 126 -6.56 7.39 15.48
C ILE A 126 -6.13 8.53 14.56
N TYR A 127 -6.33 9.77 15.00
CA TYR A 127 -5.93 10.98 14.26
C TYR A 127 -4.63 11.59 14.77
N GLU A 128 -4.09 11.07 15.88
CA GLU A 128 -2.81 11.53 16.41
C GLU A 128 -1.66 10.90 15.65
N LYS A 129 -0.80 11.74 15.05
CA LYS A 129 0.40 11.28 14.36
C LYS A 129 1.48 10.93 15.37
N SER A 130 1.98 9.70 15.31
CA SER A 130 3.12 9.24 16.11
C SER A 130 4.12 8.49 15.26
N LYS A 131 5.39 8.48 15.70
CA LYS A 131 6.44 7.64 15.08
C LYS A 131 6.17 6.16 15.29
N ASP A 132 5.59 5.82 16.41
CA ASP A 132 5.10 4.48 16.73
C ASP A 132 3.81 4.61 17.54
N LEU A 133 2.78 3.90 17.09
CA LEU A 133 1.49 3.85 17.77
C LEU A 133 1.43 2.71 18.80
N GLY A 134 2.39 1.76 18.75
CA GLY A 134 2.54 0.69 19.75
C GLY A 134 1.24 -0.04 20.04
N ASP A 135 0.86 -0.09 21.32
CA ASP A 135 -0.36 -0.78 21.80
C ASP A 135 -1.67 0.00 21.55
N LYS A 136 -1.59 1.22 21.00
CA LYS A 136 -2.79 2.02 20.69
C LYS A 136 -3.57 1.48 19.49
N VAL A 137 -2.97 0.62 18.66
CA VAL A 137 -3.58 0.08 17.45
C VAL A 137 -4.02 -1.37 17.63
N ILE A 138 -4.93 -1.79 16.75
CA ILE A 138 -5.32 -3.18 16.61
C ILE A 138 -4.09 -4.07 16.40
N LYS A 139 -3.96 -5.11 17.23
CA LYS A 139 -2.82 -6.04 17.17
C LYS A 139 -3.02 -7.03 16.04
N THR A 140 -1.96 -7.28 15.30
CA THR A 140 -1.91 -8.27 14.22
C THR A 140 -0.70 -9.17 14.37
N LYS A 141 -0.75 -10.33 13.76
CA LYS A 141 0.37 -11.27 13.62
C LYS A 141 0.46 -11.74 12.18
N VAL A 142 1.64 -12.12 11.75
CA VAL A 142 1.83 -12.67 10.40
C VAL A 142 1.01 -13.95 10.20
N SER A 143 0.81 -14.72 11.26
CA SER A 143 -0.08 -15.89 11.23
C SER A 143 -1.55 -15.59 10.91
N ASP A 144 -2.01 -14.34 11.07
CA ASP A 144 -3.40 -13.97 10.79
C ASP A 144 -3.76 -14.13 9.28
N ILE A 145 -2.75 -14.17 8.42
CA ILE A 145 -2.96 -14.36 6.97
C ILE A 145 -2.74 -15.79 6.50
N PHE A 146 -2.24 -16.69 7.33
CA PHE A 146 -1.84 -18.02 6.90
C PHE A 146 -3.04 -18.87 6.43
N GLU A 147 -2.79 -19.68 5.41
CA GLU A 147 -3.62 -20.81 5.07
C GLU A 147 -3.31 -22.00 5.99
N PRO A 148 -4.26 -22.94 6.20
CA PRO A 148 -3.98 -24.17 6.91
C PRO A 148 -2.78 -24.89 6.30
N GLU A 149 -1.89 -25.37 7.15
CA GLU A 149 -0.60 -25.88 6.73
C GLU A 149 -0.71 -27.08 5.76
N ASP A 150 -1.65 -27.97 6.01
CA ASP A 150 -1.94 -29.15 5.20
C ASP A 150 -2.49 -28.79 3.80
N SER A 151 -2.94 -27.57 3.62
CA SER A 151 -3.41 -27.04 2.33
C SER A 151 -2.31 -26.39 1.49
N ILE A 152 -1.11 -26.18 2.05
CA ILE A 152 -0.02 -25.47 1.38
C ILE A 152 0.84 -26.46 0.60
N ASP A 153 0.87 -26.27 -0.73
CA ASP A 153 1.71 -27.08 -1.62
C ASP A 153 3.21 -26.92 -1.29
N SER A 154 3.95 -28.02 -1.28
CA SER A 154 5.41 -28.07 -1.10
C SER A 154 6.19 -27.18 -2.09
N TYR A 155 5.59 -26.84 -3.24
CA TYR A 155 6.12 -25.85 -4.19
C TYR A 155 6.51 -24.51 -3.55
N TYR A 156 5.83 -24.12 -2.46
CA TYR A 156 6.12 -22.85 -1.79
C TYR A 156 7.37 -22.91 -0.94
N THR A 157 7.81 -24.10 -0.50
CA THR A 157 9.12 -24.26 0.16
C THR A 157 10.23 -24.06 -0.85
N ILE A 158 11.16 -23.14 -0.55
CA ILE A 158 12.24 -22.80 -1.47
C ILE A 158 13.30 -23.91 -1.50
N SER A 159 13.90 -24.13 -2.66
CA SER A 159 14.96 -25.13 -2.82
C SER A 159 16.23 -24.76 -2.05
N ASP A 160 17.06 -25.76 -1.71
CA ASP A 160 18.36 -25.57 -1.05
C ASP A 160 19.24 -24.57 -1.81
N ARG A 161 19.29 -24.70 -3.14
CA ARG A 161 20.04 -23.78 -4.00
C ARG A 161 19.59 -22.32 -3.81
N LEU A 162 18.27 -22.09 -3.77
CA LEU A 162 17.72 -20.74 -3.59
C LEU A 162 17.98 -20.23 -2.16
N TRP A 163 17.82 -21.11 -1.17
CA TRP A 163 18.05 -20.77 0.23
C TRP A 163 19.52 -20.38 0.49
N ILE A 164 20.47 -21.19 0.04
CA ILE A 164 21.91 -20.91 0.12
C ILE A 164 22.22 -19.57 -0.58
N GLY A 165 21.68 -19.36 -1.79
CA GLY A 165 21.89 -18.11 -2.53
C GLY A 165 21.36 -16.87 -1.78
N HIS A 166 20.24 -16.98 -1.05
CA HIS A 166 19.73 -15.90 -0.21
C HIS A 166 20.67 -15.60 0.98
N GLN A 167 21.18 -16.65 1.63
CA GLN A 167 22.10 -16.49 2.76
C GLN A 167 23.43 -15.84 2.32
N GLU A 168 24.01 -16.30 1.21
CA GLU A 168 25.22 -15.74 0.65
C GLU A 168 25.04 -14.28 0.22
N ARG A 169 23.91 -13.98 -0.46
CA ARG A 169 23.56 -12.60 -0.83
C ARG A 169 23.45 -11.70 0.40
N LYS A 170 22.83 -12.15 1.49
CA LYS A 170 22.71 -11.39 2.73
C LYS A 170 24.09 -11.14 3.35
N LYS A 171 24.96 -12.16 3.40
CA LYS A 171 26.34 -12.03 3.91
C LYS A 171 27.12 -11.00 3.07
N ARG A 172 27.10 -11.12 1.76
CA ARG A 172 27.79 -10.20 0.82
C ARG A 172 27.26 -8.76 0.95
N ASN A 173 25.93 -8.58 1.03
CA ASN A 173 25.35 -7.26 1.17
C ASN A 173 25.73 -6.61 2.50
N LYS A 174 25.74 -7.38 3.60
CA LYS A 174 26.19 -6.90 4.92
C LYS A 174 27.66 -6.46 4.87
N ALA A 175 28.54 -7.25 4.25
CA ALA A 175 29.97 -6.91 4.10
C ALA A 175 30.16 -5.60 3.29
N ASN A 176 29.28 -5.32 2.33
CA ASN A 176 29.30 -4.11 1.50
C ASN A 176 28.48 -2.93 2.08
N GLY A 177 28.12 -2.97 3.36
CA GLY A 177 27.32 -1.91 4.00
C GLY A 177 25.89 -1.77 3.48
N LYS A 178 25.36 -2.75 2.72
CA LYS A 178 23.99 -2.75 2.19
C LYS A 178 23.06 -3.50 3.12
N GLY A 179 21.96 -2.86 3.53
CA GLY A 179 21.02 -3.40 4.53
C GLY A 179 19.98 -4.39 4.02
N PHE A 180 20.01 -4.81 2.75
CA PHE A 180 18.99 -5.70 2.19
C PHE A 180 19.52 -7.12 1.92
N GLY A 181 18.63 -8.08 2.02
CA GLY A 181 18.89 -9.50 1.84
C GLY A 181 17.57 -10.25 1.77
N TYR A 182 17.39 -11.25 2.62
CA TYR A 182 16.10 -11.87 2.87
C TYR A 182 15.57 -11.47 4.25
N SER A 183 14.25 -11.57 4.43
CA SER A 183 13.58 -11.41 5.72
C SER A 183 12.80 -12.67 6.05
N LEU A 184 12.98 -13.17 7.27
CA LEU A 184 12.35 -14.39 7.78
C LEU A 184 11.34 -14.03 8.86
N PHE A 185 10.14 -14.60 8.76
CA PHE A 185 9.02 -14.36 9.67
C PHE A 185 8.42 -15.70 10.12
N ASN A 186 7.80 -15.68 11.27
CA ASN A 186 7.09 -16.82 11.84
C ASN A 186 5.70 -16.40 12.34
N GLU A 187 4.97 -17.33 12.91
CA GLU A 187 3.63 -17.12 13.45
C GLU A 187 3.53 -16.02 14.53
N ASN A 188 4.62 -15.77 15.26
CA ASN A 188 4.68 -14.78 16.33
C ASN A 188 5.12 -13.40 15.85
N SER A 189 5.54 -13.28 14.60
CA SER A 189 5.95 -12.00 14.01
C SER A 189 4.76 -11.05 13.94
N VAL A 190 4.87 -9.85 14.50
CA VAL A 190 3.79 -8.85 14.56
C VAL A 190 3.44 -8.32 13.17
N TYR A 191 4.44 -8.15 12.32
CA TYR A 191 4.25 -7.73 10.92
C TYR A 191 5.43 -8.18 10.05
N SER A 192 5.16 -8.32 8.77
CA SER A 192 6.14 -8.64 7.74
C SER A 192 6.70 -7.39 7.06
N SER A 193 7.67 -7.57 6.17
CA SER A 193 8.12 -6.57 5.21
C SER A 193 7.03 -6.25 4.18
N THR A 194 7.24 -5.21 3.37
CA THR A 194 6.36 -4.88 2.25
C THR A 194 6.50 -5.92 1.14
N ILE A 195 5.37 -6.50 0.71
CA ILE A 195 5.35 -7.32 -0.51
C ILE A 195 5.56 -6.44 -1.75
N SER A 196 6.42 -6.86 -2.66
CA SER A 196 6.70 -6.16 -3.91
C SER A 196 6.01 -6.81 -5.11
N ALA A 197 5.87 -6.07 -6.21
CA ALA A 197 5.38 -6.61 -7.48
C ALA A 197 6.30 -7.70 -8.06
N ARG A 198 7.52 -7.85 -7.56
CA ARG A 198 8.51 -8.84 -7.98
C ARG A 198 8.58 -10.06 -7.06
N TYR A 199 7.71 -10.13 -6.05
CA TYR A 199 7.68 -11.22 -5.07
C TYR A 199 7.64 -12.62 -5.69
N TRP A 200 6.98 -12.76 -6.83
CA TRP A 200 6.90 -14.02 -7.58
C TRP A 200 8.28 -14.62 -7.94
N LYS A 201 9.34 -13.80 -8.04
CA LYS A 201 10.67 -14.26 -8.45
C LYS A 201 11.31 -15.16 -7.40
N ASP A 202 11.66 -14.61 -6.26
CA ASP A 202 12.41 -15.31 -5.23
C ASP A 202 11.84 -15.17 -3.81
N GLY A 203 10.84 -14.32 -3.62
CA GLY A 203 10.12 -14.14 -2.37
C GLY A 203 10.96 -13.61 -1.20
N SER A 204 12.17 -13.10 -1.48
CA SER A 204 13.16 -12.81 -0.44
C SER A 204 12.75 -11.74 0.57
N GLU A 205 11.81 -10.87 0.23
CA GLU A 205 11.32 -9.86 1.16
C GLU A 205 10.44 -10.44 2.27
N ILE A 206 9.76 -11.59 2.03
CA ILE A 206 8.90 -12.25 3.02
C ILE A 206 9.03 -13.77 2.85
N LEU A 207 9.82 -14.39 3.70
CA LEU A 207 9.91 -15.84 3.81
C LEU A 207 9.35 -16.26 5.17
N ILE A 208 8.61 -17.36 5.18
CA ILE A 208 8.05 -17.96 6.39
C ILE A 208 8.97 -19.08 6.86
N ASP A 209 9.38 -18.98 8.10
CA ASP A 209 10.26 -19.95 8.75
C ASP A 209 9.57 -21.31 8.90
N GLN A 210 10.29 -22.38 8.58
CA GLN A 210 9.88 -23.78 8.73
C GLN A 210 11.00 -24.62 9.40
N SER A 211 11.91 -23.92 10.11
CA SER A 211 13.08 -24.59 10.74
C SER A 211 12.69 -25.60 11.82
N ASP A 212 11.56 -25.40 12.48
CA ASP A 212 10.96 -26.34 13.43
C ASP A 212 10.60 -27.71 12.80
N LYS A 213 10.39 -27.73 11.48
CA LYS A 213 10.10 -28.94 10.68
C LYS A 213 11.32 -29.47 9.94
N GLY A 214 12.48 -28.86 10.13
CA GLY A 214 13.70 -29.19 9.38
C GLY A 214 13.61 -28.87 7.89
N LEU A 215 12.73 -27.93 7.48
CA LEU A 215 12.53 -27.53 6.11
C LEU A 215 13.13 -26.15 5.83
N ASN A 216 13.43 -25.89 4.56
CA ASN A 216 13.75 -24.55 4.10
C ASN A 216 12.55 -23.61 4.27
N PRO A 217 12.76 -22.30 4.41
CA PRO A 217 11.66 -21.35 4.46
C PRO A 217 10.76 -21.44 3.23
N ARG A 218 9.50 -21.04 3.39
CA ARG A 218 8.55 -20.97 2.29
C ARG A 218 8.19 -19.55 1.88
N LYS A 219 7.75 -19.38 0.67
CA LYS A 219 7.08 -18.17 0.22
C LYS A 219 5.64 -18.14 0.69
N LEU A 220 5.02 -16.96 0.71
CA LEU A 220 3.57 -16.82 0.84
C LEU A 220 2.88 -17.45 -0.37
N THR A 221 1.69 -18.00 -0.17
CA THR A 221 0.78 -18.33 -1.28
C THR A 221 0.17 -17.05 -1.87
N PRO A 222 -0.46 -17.08 -3.07
CA PRO A 222 -1.21 -15.94 -3.59
C PRO A 222 -2.34 -15.49 -2.66
N THR A 223 -3.03 -16.42 -2.02
CA THR A 223 -4.07 -16.18 -1.01
C THR A 223 -3.52 -15.37 0.16
N GLU A 224 -2.43 -15.84 0.76
CA GLU A 224 -1.75 -15.16 1.87
C GLU A 224 -1.24 -13.77 1.45
N ALA A 225 -0.71 -13.64 0.23
CA ALA A 225 -0.27 -12.35 -0.32
C ALA A 225 -1.43 -11.36 -0.49
N GLY A 226 -2.60 -11.81 -0.90
CA GLY A 226 -3.80 -11.00 -0.97
C GLY A 226 -4.32 -10.61 0.41
N ARG A 227 -4.40 -11.57 1.36
CA ARG A 227 -4.77 -11.30 2.76
C ARG A 227 -3.84 -10.29 3.42
N LEU A 228 -2.55 -10.34 3.09
CA LEU A 228 -1.55 -9.37 3.57
C LEU A 228 -1.83 -7.93 3.11
N GLN A 229 -2.56 -7.75 2.01
CA GLN A 229 -3.08 -6.46 1.54
C GLN A 229 -4.48 -6.14 2.07
N GLY A 230 -5.09 -7.05 2.86
CA GLY A 230 -6.42 -6.89 3.41
C GLY A 230 -7.55 -7.29 2.46
N TYR A 231 -7.25 -8.02 1.37
CA TYR A 231 -8.30 -8.62 0.53
C TYR A 231 -8.98 -9.75 1.28
N ARG A 232 -10.31 -9.76 1.24
CA ARG A 232 -11.12 -10.82 1.84
C ARG A 232 -11.11 -12.05 0.91
N ILE A 233 -10.06 -12.84 1.00
CA ILE A 233 -9.95 -14.09 0.29
C ILE A 233 -10.31 -15.21 1.27
N ILE A 234 -11.55 -15.69 1.18
CA ILE A 234 -12.05 -16.80 1.98
C ILE A 234 -11.54 -18.09 1.31
N GLY A 235 -11.20 -19.05 2.09
CA GLY A 235 -10.76 -20.36 1.64
C GLY A 235 -10.19 -21.12 2.82
N ASN A 236 -10.33 -22.43 2.85
CA ASN A 236 -9.75 -23.31 3.87
C ASN A 236 -10.04 -22.89 5.32
N GLY A 237 -11.24 -22.35 5.60
CA GLY A 237 -11.67 -21.99 6.94
C GLY A 237 -11.09 -20.70 7.52
N TRP A 238 -10.36 -19.91 6.73
CA TRP A 238 -9.90 -18.59 7.20
C TRP A 238 -11.09 -17.66 7.44
N LYS A 239 -11.14 -17.07 8.63
CA LYS A 239 -12.11 -16.04 8.98
C LYS A 239 -11.44 -14.67 8.96
N TYR A 240 -12.12 -13.70 8.37
CA TYR A 240 -11.68 -12.32 8.47
C TYR A 240 -11.66 -11.91 9.95
N PRO A 241 -10.57 -11.25 10.44
CA PRO A 241 -10.53 -10.84 11.83
C PRO A 241 -11.74 -9.98 12.17
N GLU A 242 -12.55 -10.41 13.13
CA GLU A 242 -13.85 -9.78 13.49
C GLU A 242 -13.70 -8.31 13.91
N ASN A 243 -12.53 -7.94 14.41
CA ASN A 243 -12.23 -6.59 14.88
C ASN A 243 -11.74 -5.64 13.77
N ALA A 244 -11.55 -6.13 12.55
CA ALA A 244 -11.20 -5.30 11.41
C ALA A 244 -12.46 -4.69 10.78
N ASP A 245 -13.02 -3.68 11.42
CA ASP A 245 -13.98 -2.74 10.85
C ASP A 245 -15.36 -3.28 10.44
N ASN A 246 -15.92 -4.21 11.23
CA ASN A 246 -17.12 -4.96 10.90
C ASN A 246 -18.46 -4.30 11.30
N GLN A 247 -18.46 -3.05 11.70
CA GLN A 247 -19.70 -2.54 12.33
C GLN A 247 -20.76 -1.97 11.40
N ASN A 248 -20.63 -1.87 10.08
CA ASN A 248 -21.71 -1.33 9.25
C ASN A 248 -21.65 -1.58 7.74
N TYR A 249 -21.05 -2.66 7.26
CA TYR A 249 -21.17 -3.01 5.86
C TYR A 249 -21.86 -4.35 5.68
N ASN A 250 -23.14 -4.29 5.26
CA ASN A 250 -23.92 -5.45 4.74
C ASN A 250 -23.37 -5.94 3.37
N SER A 251 -22.07 -5.79 3.13
CA SER A 251 -21.37 -6.40 2.02
C SER A 251 -20.78 -7.77 2.43
N ASP A 252 -21.48 -8.49 3.27
CA ASP A 252 -21.03 -9.72 3.92
C ASP A 252 -20.71 -10.88 2.96
N ASN A 253 -20.89 -10.67 1.66
CA ASN A 253 -20.70 -11.71 0.65
C ASN A 253 -19.70 -11.34 -0.46
N LEU A 254 -18.93 -10.26 -0.34
CA LEU A 254 -17.91 -9.95 -1.35
C LEU A 254 -16.61 -10.67 -1.01
N GLU A 255 -16.56 -11.95 -1.38
CA GLU A 255 -15.31 -12.70 -1.44
C GLU A 255 -14.49 -12.28 -2.65
N PHE A 256 -13.21 -12.01 -2.44
CA PHE A 256 -12.29 -11.74 -3.54
C PHE A 256 -11.72 -13.04 -4.09
N HIS A 257 -11.94 -13.29 -5.38
CA HIS A 257 -11.44 -14.48 -6.08
C HIS A 257 -10.20 -14.13 -6.91
N ILE A 258 -9.16 -14.95 -6.78
CA ILE A 258 -7.95 -14.84 -7.62
C ILE A 258 -8.24 -15.56 -8.93
N VAL A 259 -8.48 -14.78 -10.00
CA VAL A 259 -8.85 -15.29 -11.33
C VAL A 259 -7.68 -15.27 -12.33
N VAL A 260 -6.47 -14.94 -11.87
CA VAL A 260 -5.27 -14.83 -12.70
C VAL A 260 -4.23 -15.86 -12.28
N PRO A 261 -3.28 -16.21 -13.17
CA PRO A 261 -2.16 -17.08 -12.80
C PRO A 261 -1.35 -16.55 -11.62
N ARG A 262 -0.67 -17.44 -10.92
CA ARG A 262 0.09 -17.17 -9.67
C ARG A 262 1.05 -15.98 -9.78
N LYS A 263 1.82 -15.91 -10.87
CA LYS A 263 2.79 -14.82 -11.09
C LYS A 263 2.10 -13.46 -11.18
N GLU A 264 1.02 -13.40 -11.91
CA GLU A 264 0.21 -12.20 -12.12
C GLU A 264 -0.49 -11.78 -10.81
N ALA A 265 -0.97 -12.74 -10.02
CA ALA A 265 -1.54 -12.46 -8.70
C ALA A 265 -0.54 -11.75 -7.77
N TYR A 266 0.68 -12.26 -7.64
CA TYR A 266 1.73 -11.59 -6.87
C TYR A 266 2.07 -10.21 -7.42
N HIS A 267 2.14 -10.07 -8.74
CA HIS A 267 2.41 -8.78 -9.38
C HIS A 267 1.32 -7.76 -9.05
N GLN A 268 0.06 -8.18 -9.13
CA GLN A 268 -1.09 -7.34 -8.81
C GLN A 268 -1.13 -6.97 -7.33
N PHE A 269 -0.99 -7.94 -6.41
CA PHE A 269 -0.98 -7.66 -4.98
C PHE A 269 0.21 -6.78 -4.56
N GLY A 270 1.38 -6.99 -5.13
CA GLY A 270 2.54 -6.14 -4.85
C GLY A 270 2.36 -4.68 -5.27
N ASN A 271 1.67 -4.45 -6.41
CA ASN A 271 1.31 -3.12 -6.89
C ASN A 271 0.06 -2.55 -6.22
N SER A 272 -0.72 -3.37 -5.54
CA SER A 272 -1.96 -2.96 -4.89
C SER A 272 -1.72 -2.08 -3.67
N VAL A 273 -2.78 -1.50 -3.17
CA VAL A 273 -2.85 -0.74 -1.91
C VAL A 273 -3.40 -1.62 -0.78
N ALA A 274 -3.06 -1.30 0.47
CA ALA A 274 -3.66 -1.96 1.61
C ALA A 274 -5.12 -1.51 1.78
N ILE A 275 -6.05 -2.44 1.62
CA ILE A 275 -7.51 -2.17 1.63
C ILE A 275 -7.96 -1.41 2.88
N PRO A 276 -7.55 -1.77 4.13
CA PRO A 276 -8.01 -1.06 5.31
C PRO A 276 -7.58 0.41 5.36
N VAL A 277 -6.40 0.74 4.82
CA VAL A 277 -5.93 2.13 4.73
C VAL A 277 -6.82 2.94 3.79
N ILE A 278 -7.10 2.39 2.59
CA ILE A 278 -7.96 3.04 1.59
C ILE A 278 -9.38 3.21 2.15
N LYS A 279 -9.91 2.20 2.79
CA LYS A 279 -11.27 2.24 3.39
C LYS A 279 -11.39 3.40 4.39
N ARG A 280 -10.41 3.57 5.29
CA ARG A 280 -10.41 4.68 6.25
C ARG A 280 -10.27 6.04 5.56
N LEU A 281 -9.32 6.19 4.64
CA LEU A 281 -9.16 7.44 3.90
C LEU A 281 -10.41 7.80 3.10
N SER A 282 -11.00 6.81 2.42
CA SER A 282 -12.24 7.03 1.65
C SER A 282 -13.41 7.45 2.54
N LYS A 283 -13.52 6.87 3.75
CA LYS A 283 -14.54 7.28 4.73
C LYS A 283 -14.37 8.76 5.10
N GLU A 284 -13.16 9.19 5.45
CA GLU A 284 -12.87 10.59 5.78
C GLU A 284 -13.19 11.54 4.60
N ILE A 285 -12.84 11.13 3.38
CA ILE A 285 -13.14 11.91 2.17
C ILE A 285 -14.66 12.04 1.96
N VAL A 286 -15.40 10.95 2.07
CA VAL A 286 -16.86 10.95 1.89
C VAL A 286 -17.54 11.78 2.98
N GLU A 287 -17.14 11.66 4.23
CA GLU A 287 -17.67 12.47 5.33
C GLU A 287 -17.46 13.97 5.12
N GLN A 288 -16.34 14.36 4.50
CA GLN A 288 -16.12 15.76 4.12
C GLN A 288 -17.02 16.17 2.95
N LEU A 289 -17.16 15.32 1.93
CA LEU A 289 -18.01 15.60 0.77
C LEU A 289 -19.49 15.74 1.12
N LEU A 290 -19.97 15.03 2.15
CA LEU A 290 -21.36 15.12 2.61
C LEU A 290 -21.66 16.42 3.39
N LYS A 291 -20.65 17.19 3.77
CA LYS A 291 -20.79 18.48 4.46
C LYS A 291 -20.84 19.67 3.50
N ILE A 292 -20.65 19.45 2.21
CA ILE A 292 -20.63 20.43 1.13
C ILE A 292 -21.90 20.35 0.32
#